data_56309bfda560f8e2f2b53d17951b66f1
#
_entry.id   56309bfda560f8e2f2b53d17951b66f1
#
_cell.length_a   1.000
_cell.length_b   1.000
_cell.length_c   1.000
_cell.angle_alpha   90.00
_cell.angle_beta   90.00
_cell.angle_gamma   90.00
#
_symmetry.space_group_name_H-M   'P 1'
#
loop_
_entity.id
_entity.type
_entity.pdbx_description
1 polymer ?
#
loop_
_entity_poly.entity_id
_entity_poly.type
_entity_poly.pdbx_seq_one_letter_code
_entity_poly.pdbx_strand_id
1 'polypeptide(L)'
;MMKTLLLVSFLTLVAPGRAFADITAFIGVNTTPTNRQTSGFAVGVGLLIVGFEFEYSGTREDVSAGSPSLKFGMGSVLLQTPVAIGGFQPYFETGAGFYSEALGARTDSGFAFGTGGGVKISLAGPLRLRVDYRGIRLGSGALASPAHRIYAGLNLKF
;
A
#
# COMPACT_ATOMS: atom_id res chain seq x y z
N MET A 1 -21.94 28.76 -13.88
CA MET A 1 -21.05 29.53 -13.03
C MET A 1 -20.96 29.03 -11.58
N MET A 2 -22.06 28.62 -10.94
CA MET A 2 -22.05 28.15 -9.52
C MET A 2 -21.27 26.86 -9.25
N LYS A 3 -21.26 25.90 -10.20
CA LYS A 3 -20.52 24.62 -10.06
C LYS A 3 -18.98 24.79 -10.14
N THR A 4 -18.53 25.75 -10.93
CA THR A 4 -17.09 26.06 -11.06
C THR A 4 -16.57 26.79 -9.81
N LEU A 5 -17.41 27.61 -9.19
CA LEU A 5 -17.06 28.32 -7.95
C LEU A 5 -16.89 27.36 -6.76
N LEU A 6 -17.73 26.31 -6.70
CA LEU A 6 -17.63 25.26 -5.66
C LEU A 6 -16.35 24.44 -5.81
N LEU A 7 -15.93 24.14 -7.04
CA LEU A 7 -14.70 23.40 -7.30
C LEU A 7 -13.45 24.20 -6.93
N VAL A 8 -13.45 25.51 -7.24
CA VAL A 8 -12.36 26.43 -6.88
C VAL A 8 -12.31 26.66 -5.37
N SER A 9 -13.46 26.77 -4.68
CA SER A 9 -13.51 26.88 -3.22
C SER A 9 -13.02 25.61 -2.50
N PHE A 10 -13.25 24.43 -3.07
CA PHE A 10 -12.73 23.18 -2.51
C PHE A 10 -11.22 23.07 -2.66
N LEU A 11 -10.65 23.59 -3.77
CA LEU A 11 -9.21 23.60 -4.02
C LEU A 11 -8.47 24.60 -3.12
N THR A 12 -9.11 25.69 -2.69
CA THR A 12 -8.51 26.72 -1.82
C THR A 12 -8.61 26.38 -0.33
N LEU A 13 -9.46 25.41 0.07
CA LEU A 13 -9.48 24.87 1.43
C LEU A 13 -8.35 23.87 1.71
N VAL A 14 -7.59 23.47 0.70
CA VAL A 14 -6.29 22.83 0.88
C VAL A 14 -5.29 23.94 1.23
N ALA A 15 -5.43 24.47 2.47
CA ALA A 15 -4.44 25.36 3.07
C ALA A 15 -3.05 24.75 2.84
N PRO A 16 -1.95 25.54 2.77
CA PRO A 16 -0.59 25.06 2.63
C PRO A 16 -0.17 24.32 3.90
N GLY A 17 -0.85 23.23 4.19
CA GLY A 17 -0.36 22.19 5.08
C GLY A 17 0.88 21.62 4.40
N ARG A 18 1.95 21.47 5.14
CA ARG A 18 3.20 20.91 4.63
C ARG A 18 2.89 19.58 3.96
N ALA A 19 2.76 19.61 2.63
CA ALA A 19 2.74 18.40 1.83
C ALA A 19 4.12 17.76 1.97
N PHE A 20 4.17 16.48 2.19
CA PHE A 20 5.40 15.71 2.19
C PHE A 20 5.24 14.55 1.22
N ALA A 21 6.32 14.22 0.55
CA ALA A 21 6.41 13.01 -0.24
C ALA A 21 7.17 11.94 0.53
N ASP A 22 6.87 10.68 0.28
CA ASP A 22 7.67 9.59 0.80
C ASP A 22 7.84 8.45 -0.21
N ILE A 23 8.93 7.71 -0.07
CA ILE A 23 9.22 6.50 -0.83
C ILE A 23 9.50 5.39 0.16
N THR A 24 8.89 4.23 -0.05
CA THR A 24 9.13 3.03 0.75
C THR A 24 9.66 1.92 -0.15
N ALA A 25 10.75 1.26 0.25
CA ALA A 25 11.14 -0.03 -0.28
C ALA A 25 10.94 -1.08 0.81
N PHE A 26 10.35 -2.23 0.49
CA PHE A 26 9.97 -3.21 1.50
C PHE A 26 10.20 -4.66 1.07
N ILE A 27 10.34 -5.50 2.07
CA ILE A 27 10.30 -6.96 1.97
C ILE A 27 9.33 -7.50 3.02
N GLY A 28 8.71 -8.63 2.73
CA GLY A 28 7.72 -9.20 3.63
C GLY A 28 7.33 -10.62 3.26
N VAL A 29 6.21 -11.04 3.81
CA VAL A 29 5.64 -12.36 3.59
C VAL A 29 4.17 -12.22 3.21
N ASN A 30 3.79 -12.85 2.11
CA ASN A 30 2.41 -13.15 1.79
C ASN A 30 2.09 -14.51 2.40
N THR A 31 1.10 -14.55 3.31
CA THR A 31 0.81 -15.74 4.10
C THR A 31 -0.28 -16.64 3.48
N THR A 32 -0.84 -16.26 2.34
CA THR A 32 -1.93 -16.97 1.68
C THR A 32 -1.56 -17.34 0.24
N PRO A 33 -1.76 -18.59 -0.23
CA PRO A 33 -2.18 -19.76 0.53
C PRO A 33 -1.07 -20.36 1.43
N THR A 34 0.19 -20.01 1.16
CA THR A 34 1.36 -20.38 1.94
C THR A 34 2.30 -19.19 2.14
N ASN A 35 3.20 -19.30 3.12
CA ASN A 35 4.18 -18.25 3.38
C ASN A 35 5.17 -18.11 2.24
N ARG A 36 5.14 -16.99 1.53
CA ARG A 36 6.02 -16.66 0.40
C ARG A 36 6.57 -15.27 0.52
N GLN A 37 7.84 -15.13 0.20
CA GLN A 37 8.49 -13.83 0.20
C GLN A 37 7.83 -12.89 -0.82
N THR A 38 7.55 -11.70 -0.38
CA THR A 38 7.10 -10.57 -1.21
C THR A 38 8.09 -9.42 -1.08
N SER A 39 8.20 -8.64 -2.13
CA SER A 39 8.97 -7.39 -2.12
C SER A 39 8.30 -6.37 -3.02
N GLY A 40 8.57 -5.11 -2.76
CA GLY A 40 7.96 -4.04 -3.53
C GLY A 40 8.45 -2.66 -3.12
N PHE A 41 7.80 -1.68 -3.72
CA PHE A 41 8.01 -0.28 -3.39
C PHE A 41 6.67 0.46 -3.37
N ALA A 42 6.65 1.57 -2.64
CA ALA A 42 5.53 2.49 -2.62
C ALA A 42 6.04 3.93 -2.72
N VAL A 43 5.28 4.78 -3.38
CA VAL A 43 5.51 6.22 -3.44
C VAL A 43 4.25 6.93 -3.00
N GLY A 44 4.38 7.90 -2.11
CA GLY A 44 3.25 8.56 -1.51
C GLY A 44 3.41 10.07 -1.40
N VAL A 45 2.28 10.73 -1.27
CA VAL A 45 2.18 12.14 -0.89
C VAL A 45 1.19 12.26 0.26
N GLY A 46 1.56 13.02 1.28
CA GLY A 46 0.74 13.22 2.47
C GLY A 46 0.39 14.68 2.68
N LEU A 47 -0.86 14.91 3.08
CA LEU A 47 -1.41 16.20 3.48
C LEU A 47 -1.92 16.06 4.92
N LEU A 48 -1.09 16.38 5.90
CA LEU A 48 -1.42 16.26 7.33
C LEU A 48 -1.93 14.86 7.74
N ILE A 49 -3.24 14.64 7.65
CA ILE A 49 -3.95 13.43 8.11
C ILE A 49 -4.21 12.47 6.96
N VAL A 50 -4.36 12.98 5.73
CA VAL A 50 -4.68 12.18 4.55
C VAL A 50 -3.45 12.05 3.69
N GLY A 51 -3.16 10.83 3.23
CA GLY A 51 -2.14 10.55 2.24
C GLY A 51 -2.71 9.79 1.04
N PHE A 52 -1.99 9.86 -0.06
CA PHE A 52 -2.22 9.05 -1.25
C PHE A 52 -0.95 8.29 -1.57
N GLU A 53 -1.06 7.03 -1.87
CA GLU A 53 0.07 6.16 -2.14
C GLU A 53 -0.19 5.28 -3.36
N PHE A 54 0.82 5.12 -4.17
CA PHE A 54 0.87 4.07 -5.18
C PHE A 54 1.90 3.03 -4.75
N GLU A 55 1.49 1.77 -4.76
CA GLU A 55 2.32 0.63 -4.42
C GLU A 55 2.40 -0.35 -5.58
N TYR A 56 3.60 -0.91 -5.79
CA TYR A 56 3.82 -2.06 -6.64
C TYR A 56 4.56 -3.15 -5.86
N SER A 57 4.09 -4.39 -5.95
CA SER A 57 4.75 -5.52 -5.28
C SER A 57 4.64 -6.81 -6.06
N GLY A 58 5.57 -7.73 -5.76
CA GLY A 58 5.63 -9.05 -6.33
C GLY A 58 5.90 -10.13 -5.28
N THR A 59 5.16 -11.23 -5.38
CA THR A 59 5.34 -12.46 -4.59
C THR A 59 5.71 -13.58 -5.56
N ARG A 60 6.69 -14.40 -5.19
CA ARG A 60 7.17 -15.50 -6.03
C ARG A 60 6.18 -16.65 -6.04
N GLU A 61 6.18 -17.40 -7.16
CA GLU A 61 5.48 -18.66 -7.31
C GLU A 61 6.13 -19.78 -6.49
N ASP A 62 5.31 -20.68 -5.96
CA ASP A 62 5.74 -21.98 -5.43
C ASP A 62 4.83 -23.06 -5.97
N VAL A 63 5.25 -23.66 -7.08
CA VAL A 63 4.49 -24.72 -7.79
C VAL A 63 4.29 -25.93 -6.90
N SER A 64 5.30 -26.28 -6.09
CA SER A 64 5.27 -27.45 -5.21
C SER A 64 4.21 -27.31 -4.10
N ALA A 65 3.97 -26.11 -3.64
CA ALA A 65 2.94 -25.79 -2.65
C ALA A 65 1.60 -25.36 -3.27
N GLY A 66 1.46 -25.41 -4.60
CA GLY A 66 0.27 -24.94 -5.29
C GLY A 66 -0.01 -23.43 -5.11
N SER A 67 1.04 -22.65 -4.88
CA SER A 67 0.93 -21.24 -4.53
C SER A 67 1.33 -20.35 -5.70
N PRO A 68 0.38 -19.56 -6.27
CA PRO A 68 0.65 -18.73 -7.44
C PRO A 68 1.59 -17.57 -7.12
N SER A 69 2.37 -17.14 -8.13
CA SER A 69 2.98 -15.82 -8.06
C SER A 69 1.89 -14.76 -7.97
N LEU A 70 2.18 -13.63 -7.35
CA LEU A 70 1.24 -12.51 -7.28
C LEU A 70 2.00 -11.21 -7.51
N LYS A 71 1.62 -10.48 -8.55
CA LYS A 71 2.06 -9.12 -8.81
C LYS A 71 0.86 -8.22 -8.72
N PHE A 72 0.97 -7.08 -8.08
CA PHE A 72 -0.10 -6.10 -8.10
C PHE A 72 0.41 -4.66 -8.01
N GLY A 73 -0.37 -3.76 -8.61
CA GLY A 73 -0.24 -2.33 -8.50
C GLY A 73 -1.51 -1.75 -7.92
N MET A 74 -1.41 -0.94 -6.86
CA MET A 74 -2.55 -0.41 -6.13
C MET A 74 -2.37 1.06 -5.79
N GLY A 75 -3.43 1.85 -6.00
CA GLY A 75 -3.57 3.20 -5.46
C GLY A 75 -4.35 3.15 -4.16
N SER A 76 -3.84 3.79 -3.11
CA SER A 76 -4.43 3.78 -1.77
C SER A 76 -4.60 5.19 -1.21
N VAL A 77 -5.60 5.32 -0.35
CA VAL A 77 -5.77 6.48 0.54
C VAL A 77 -5.33 6.04 1.94
N LEU A 78 -4.49 6.85 2.57
CA LEU A 78 -4.01 6.64 3.93
C LEU A 78 -4.65 7.66 4.88
N LEU A 79 -5.06 7.20 6.04
CA LEU A 79 -5.40 8.04 7.18
C LEU A 79 -4.32 7.85 8.25
N GLN A 80 -3.61 8.90 8.59
CA GLN A 80 -2.46 8.86 9.50
C GLN A 80 -2.50 9.97 10.54
N THR A 81 -1.80 9.80 11.65
CA THR A 81 -1.62 10.91 12.57
C THR A 81 -0.83 12.05 11.90
N PRO A 82 -1.17 13.33 12.16
CA PRO A 82 -0.52 14.47 11.49
C PRO A 82 0.97 14.57 11.82
N VAL A 83 1.36 14.05 12.98
CA VAL A 83 2.74 13.99 13.46
C VAL A 83 3.01 12.63 14.10
N ALA A 84 4.28 12.26 14.16
CA ALA A 84 4.69 11.09 14.93
C ALA A 84 4.56 11.37 16.43
N ILE A 85 3.92 10.45 17.16
CA ILE A 85 3.74 10.51 18.61
C ILE A 85 4.79 9.59 19.23
N GLY A 86 5.74 10.16 19.96
CA GLY A 86 6.86 9.38 20.50
C GLY A 86 7.70 8.66 19.44
N GLY A 87 7.78 9.21 18.22
CA GLY A 87 8.48 8.59 17.10
C GLY A 87 7.65 7.61 16.29
N PHE A 88 6.41 7.31 16.69
CA PHE A 88 5.50 6.37 16.03
C PHE A 88 4.37 7.12 15.30
N GLN A 89 4.16 6.81 14.03
CA GLN A 89 3.07 7.37 13.23
C GLN A 89 2.19 6.22 12.70
N PRO A 90 1.13 5.86 13.46
CA PRO A 90 0.18 4.87 13.00
C PRO A 90 -0.63 5.40 11.81
N TYR A 91 -1.04 4.48 10.94
CA TYR A 91 -1.91 4.78 9.82
C TYR A 91 -2.82 3.58 9.52
N PHE A 92 -3.94 3.90 8.89
CA PHE A 92 -4.84 2.98 8.24
C PHE A 92 -4.85 3.29 6.74
N GLU A 93 -4.98 2.28 5.89
CA GLU A 93 -5.07 2.49 4.45
C GLU A 93 -6.10 1.58 3.80
N THR A 94 -6.66 2.09 2.71
CA THR A 94 -7.54 1.34 1.83
C THR A 94 -7.29 1.75 0.39
N GLY A 95 -7.38 0.80 -0.53
CA GLY A 95 -7.05 1.07 -1.92
C GLY A 95 -7.58 0.03 -2.88
N ALA A 96 -7.40 0.33 -4.15
CA ALA A 96 -7.83 -0.52 -5.24
C ALA A 96 -6.78 -0.51 -6.37
N GLY A 97 -6.74 -1.58 -7.15
CA GLY A 97 -5.78 -1.71 -8.24
C GLY A 97 -5.99 -2.97 -9.05
N PHE A 98 -4.92 -3.40 -9.69
CA PHE A 98 -4.92 -4.57 -10.55
C PHE A 98 -3.89 -5.57 -10.07
N TYR A 99 -4.22 -6.86 -10.22
CA TYR A 99 -3.32 -7.96 -9.94
C TYR A 99 -3.12 -8.83 -11.17
N SER A 100 -2.02 -9.55 -11.16
CA SER A 100 -1.74 -10.67 -12.06
C SER A 100 -1.10 -11.78 -11.25
N GLU A 101 -1.64 -12.98 -11.36
CA GLU A 101 -1.09 -14.18 -10.74
C GLU A 101 -0.84 -15.27 -11.78
N ALA A 102 0.11 -16.15 -11.48
CA ALA A 102 0.45 -17.30 -12.31
C ALA A 102 0.82 -18.49 -11.45
N LEU A 103 0.37 -19.68 -11.88
CA LEU A 103 0.73 -20.97 -11.29
C LEU A 103 0.93 -21.99 -12.41
N GLY A 104 2.18 -22.30 -12.73
CA GLY A 104 2.52 -23.10 -13.90
C GLY A 104 2.01 -22.47 -15.19
N ALA A 105 1.18 -23.18 -15.94
CA ALA A 105 0.57 -22.69 -17.18
C ALA A 105 -0.73 -21.86 -16.97
N ARG A 106 -1.25 -21.79 -15.74
CA ARG A 106 -2.46 -21.05 -15.44
C ARG A 106 -2.14 -19.64 -15.00
N THR A 107 -2.77 -18.68 -15.67
CA THR A 107 -2.66 -17.25 -15.32
C THR A 107 -4.04 -16.66 -15.08
N ASP A 108 -4.14 -15.74 -14.16
CA ASP A 108 -5.31 -14.91 -13.91
C ASP A 108 -4.90 -13.46 -13.66
N SER A 109 -5.75 -12.54 -14.02
CA SER A 109 -5.55 -11.12 -13.76
C SER A 109 -6.89 -10.43 -13.61
N GLY A 110 -6.93 -9.42 -12.78
CA GLY A 110 -8.17 -8.72 -12.52
C GLY A 110 -7.99 -7.56 -11.56
N PHE A 111 -9.11 -7.16 -11.00
CA PHE A 111 -9.19 -6.08 -10.04
C PHE A 111 -8.91 -6.56 -8.62
N ALA A 112 -8.17 -5.77 -7.84
CA ALA A 112 -7.86 -6.03 -6.44
C ALA A 112 -8.33 -4.89 -5.56
N PHE A 113 -8.79 -5.22 -4.36
CA PHE A 113 -9.13 -4.26 -3.32
C PHE A 113 -8.36 -4.62 -2.04
N GLY A 114 -7.66 -3.64 -1.47
CA GLY A 114 -6.85 -3.83 -0.27
C GLY A 114 -7.26 -2.93 0.88
N THR A 115 -7.17 -3.45 2.09
CA THR A 115 -7.33 -2.68 3.31
C THR A 115 -6.36 -3.17 4.36
N GLY A 116 -5.86 -2.27 5.17
CA GLY A 116 -4.89 -2.60 6.19
C GLY A 116 -4.42 -1.40 6.98
N GLY A 117 -3.27 -1.53 7.58
CA GLY A 117 -2.65 -0.45 8.31
C GLY A 117 -1.31 -0.85 8.88
N GLY A 118 -0.64 0.12 9.44
CA GLY A 118 0.69 -0.08 9.95
C GLY A 118 1.18 1.08 10.79
N VAL A 119 2.47 1.10 10.97
CA VAL A 119 3.16 2.15 11.70
C VAL A 119 4.45 2.54 10.99
N LYS A 120 4.70 3.84 10.90
CA LYS A 120 5.98 4.42 10.48
C LYS A 120 6.73 4.84 11.75
N ILE A 121 7.93 4.29 11.95
CA ILE A 121 8.76 4.52 13.15
C ILE A 121 9.93 5.39 12.74
N SER A 122 10.07 6.56 13.34
CA SER A 122 11.17 7.49 13.06
C SER A 122 12.50 6.90 13.54
N LEU A 123 13.50 6.82 12.66
CA LEU A 123 14.83 6.33 12.96
C LEU A 123 15.82 7.48 13.14
N ALA A 124 16.16 8.14 12.04
CA ALA A 124 17.08 9.27 12.01
C ALA A 124 16.80 10.20 10.85
N GLY A 125 16.63 11.48 11.09
CA GLY A 125 16.34 12.47 10.06
C GLY A 125 15.08 12.09 9.26
N PRO A 126 15.17 12.00 7.92
CA PRO A 126 14.04 11.65 7.07
C PRO A 126 13.76 10.14 7.02
N LEU A 127 14.62 9.31 7.60
CA LEU A 127 14.54 7.85 7.51
C LEU A 127 13.59 7.28 8.57
N ARG A 128 12.70 6.40 8.14
CA ARG A 128 11.73 5.69 8.99
C ARG A 128 11.71 4.20 8.67
N LEU A 129 11.43 3.38 9.67
CA LEU A 129 11.01 2.00 9.49
C LEU A 129 9.49 1.98 9.33
N ARG A 130 8.98 1.27 8.32
CA ARG A 130 7.55 1.04 8.13
C ARG A 130 7.24 -0.43 8.34
N VAL A 131 6.25 -0.73 9.17
CA VAL A 131 5.69 -2.07 9.34
C VAL A 131 4.21 -2.01 8.98
N ASP A 132 3.77 -2.93 8.13
CA ASP A 132 2.45 -2.90 7.50
C ASP A 132 1.82 -4.30 7.49
N TYR A 133 0.51 -4.34 7.72
CA TYR A 133 -0.32 -5.51 7.48
C TYR A 133 -1.45 -5.15 6.53
N ARG A 134 -1.69 -6.00 5.53
CA ARG A 134 -2.72 -5.77 4.53
C ARG A 134 -3.46 -7.05 4.16
N GLY A 135 -4.79 -6.96 4.15
CA GLY A 135 -5.68 -7.93 3.53
C GLY A 135 -6.08 -7.46 2.13
N ILE A 136 -5.92 -8.32 1.14
CA ILE A 136 -6.13 -7.99 -0.28
C ILE A 136 -7.15 -8.99 -0.83
N ARG A 137 -8.29 -8.49 -1.27
CA ARG A 137 -9.27 -9.27 -2.03
C ARG A 137 -8.96 -9.17 -3.51
N LEU A 138 -8.78 -10.32 -4.13
CA LEU A 138 -8.58 -10.47 -5.56
C LEU A 138 -9.92 -10.80 -6.24
N GLY A 139 -9.98 -10.62 -7.55
CA GLY A 139 -11.18 -10.92 -8.34
C GLY A 139 -11.61 -12.39 -8.24
N SER A 140 -12.79 -12.68 -8.77
CA SER A 140 -13.43 -14.02 -8.64
C SER A 140 -12.69 -15.15 -9.37
N GLY A 141 -11.78 -14.83 -10.30
CA GLY A 141 -10.92 -15.79 -10.99
C GLY A 141 -9.65 -16.17 -10.23
N ALA A 142 -9.34 -15.45 -9.16
CA ALA A 142 -8.09 -15.62 -8.42
C ALA A 142 -7.95 -17.01 -7.80
N LEU A 143 -6.74 -17.55 -7.86
CA LEU A 143 -6.38 -18.85 -7.34
C LEU A 143 -6.35 -18.88 -5.81
N ALA A 144 -6.01 -17.74 -5.20
CA ALA A 144 -5.95 -17.58 -3.74
C ALA A 144 -6.42 -16.18 -3.32
N SER A 145 -7.60 -16.11 -2.73
CA SER A 145 -8.20 -14.87 -2.21
C SER A 145 -8.98 -15.13 -0.93
N PRO A 146 -8.91 -14.28 0.11
CA PRO A 146 -8.06 -13.10 0.21
C PRO A 146 -6.59 -13.42 0.41
N ALA A 147 -5.70 -12.55 -0.08
CA ALA A 147 -4.29 -12.60 0.22
C ALA A 147 -4.00 -11.77 1.47
N HIS A 148 -3.16 -12.27 2.37
CA HIS A 148 -2.73 -11.57 3.57
C HIS A 148 -1.22 -11.33 3.51
N ARG A 149 -0.81 -10.10 3.75
CA ARG A 149 0.58 -9.69 3.67
C ARG A 149 1.03 -8.93 4.90
N ILE A 150 2.24 -9.25 5.36
CA ILE A 150 2.96 -8.49 6.37
C ILE A 150 4.29 -8.10 5.77
N TYR A 151 4.69 -6.83 5.89
CA TYR A 151 6.01 -6.40 5.46
C TYR A 151 6.68 -5.42 6.41
N ALA A 152 7.99 -5.33 6.31
CA ALA A 152 8.80 -4.28 6.88
C ALA A 152 9.59 -3.59 5.76
N GLY A 153 9.73 -2.27 5.83
CA GLY A 153 10.38 -1.48 4.80
C GLY A 153 11.06 -0.24 5.33
N LEU A 154 12.01 0.26 4.55
CA LEU A 154 12.62 1.55 4.78
C LEU A 154 11.83 2.62 4.03
N ASN A 155 11.39 3.64 4.75
CA ASN A 155 10.62 4.76 4.24
C ASN A 155 11.45 6.03 4.38
N LEU A 156 11.61 6.74 3.28
CA LEU A 156 12.30 8.03 3.21
C LEU A 156 11.28 9.13 2.97
N LYS A 157 11.23 10.12 3.87
CA LYS A 157 10.31 11.26 3.84
C LYS A 157 11.05 12.52 3.40
N PHE A 158 10.47 13.29 2.46
CA PHE A 158 10.99 14.60 2.01
C PHE A 158 9.99 15.72 2.28
#